data_efe5c00067923dc8af59249b818d5b18
#
_entry.id   efe5c00067923dc8af59249b818d5b18
#
_cell.length_a   1.000
_cell.length_b   1.000
_cell.length_c   1.000
_cell.angle_alpha   90.00
_cell.angle_beta   90.00
_cell.angle_gamma   90.00
#
_symmetry.space_group_name_H-M   'P 1'
#
loop_
_entity.id
_entity.type
_entity.pdbx_description
1 polymer ?
#
loop_
_entity_poly.entity_id
_entity_poly.type
_entity_poly.pdbx_seq_one_letter_code
_entity_poly.pdbx_strand_id
1 'polypeptide(L)'
;MLKIAFDQSYIHPLKMGHRFPMEKYELIPEQLLRRNICNESNFFTPTKVSKSDIMYTHDEHYYDNLVNLSLVKLEQRMIGFPLTDALITREHIIAQGTIQNTLFALDHRVSMNIAGGTHHAYRSKPGAFCMLNDQAIAANYLITNKLAKKVMIIDLDVHQGDGTASIFEDNPDVFTLSFHGKKNYPFRKQKSDFDLGLEDNTTDDAYLKVLRNTIPELVDSFEPDFVFYLAGVDVLKNDKLGRLGMSIEGCKKRDRFVMEFCKKNNLPLQISMGGGYSVYLKEIIDAHSNTFELAQEIFFN
;
A
#
# COMPACT_ATOMS: atom_id res chain seq x y z
N MET A 1 14.53 10.49 -12.09
CA MET A 1 14.86 9.11 -11.65
C MET A 1 13.85 8.64 -10.62
N LEU A 2 13.54 7.35 -10.56
CA LEU A 2 12.65 6.77 -9.56
C LEU A 2 13.18 7.04 -8.14
N LYS A 3 12.34 7.56 -7.25
CA LYS A 3 12.65 7.74 -5.83
C LYS A 3 11.94 6.66 -5.01
N ILE A 4 12.70 6.02 -4.13
CA ILE A 4 12.27 4.86 -3.36
C ILE A 4 12.54 5.14 -1.88
N ALA A 5 11.48 5.17 -1.08
CA ALA A 5 11.60 5.28 0.38
C ALA A 5 12.05 3.94 0.96
N PHE A 6 13.12 3.98 1.73
CA PHE A 6 13.61 2.82 2.48
C PHE A 6 14.39 3.26 3.71
N ASP A 7 14.19 2.55 4.81
CA ASP A 7 14.96 2.69 6.05
C ASP A 7 15.14 1.32 6.72
N GLN A 8 16.27 1.11 7.38
CA GLN A 8 16.56 -0.14 8.10
C GLN A 8 15.51 -0.45 9.19
N SER A 9 14.86 0.57 9.76
CA SER A 9 13.78 0.39 10.74
C SER A 9 12.53 -0.28 10.16
N TYR A 10 12.40 -0.40 8.82
CA TYR A 10 11.33 -1.16 8.19
C TYR A 10 11.40 -2.65 8.57
N ILE A 11 12.60 -3.14 8.88
CA ILE A 11 12.86 -4.51 9.32
C ILE A 11 12.62 -4.57 10.84
N HIS A 12 11.46 -5.05 11.25
CA HIS A 12 11.11 -5.18 12.66
C HIS A 12 11.32 -6.62 13.14
N PRO A 13 12.02 -6.86 14.26
CA PRO A 13 12.29 -8.22 14.72
C PRO A 13 10.98 -8.92 15.14
N LEU A 14 10.73 -10.08 14.55
CA LEU A 14 9.59 -10.94 14.87
C LEU A 14 10.09 -12.30 15.39
N LYS A 15 9.22 -13.01 16.10
CA LYS A 15 9.50 -14.39 16.53
C LYS A 15 9.64 -15.30 15.31
N MET A 16 10.54 -16.27 15.40
CA MET A 16 10.71 -17.30 14.36
C MET A 16 9.35 -17.98 14.07
N GLY A 17 9.06 -18.15 12.77
CA GLY A 17 7.80 -18.72 12.30
C GLY A 17 6.60 -17.77 12.34
N HIS A 18 6.82 -16.47 12.54
CA HIS A 18 5.75 -15.48 12.40
C HIS A 18 5.19 -15.50 10.97
N ARG A 19 3.85 -15.38 10.84
CA ARG A 19 3.19 -15.46 9.53
C ARG A 19 3.50 -14.30 8.60
N PHE A 20 3.94 -13.14 9.14
CA PHE A 20 4.34 -11.98 8.36
C PHE A 20 5.82 -12.14 7.95
N PRO A 21 6.13 -12.15 6.64
CA PRO A 21 7.50 -12.34 6.13
C PRO A 21 8.28 -11.02 6.20
N MET A 22 8.79 -10.69 7.39
CA MET A 22 9.49 -9.42 7.65
C MET A 22 10.76 -9.28 6.81
N GLU A 23 11.35 -10.41 6.43
CA GLU A 23 12.56 -10.50 5.60
C GLU A 23 12.37 -9.84 4.21
N LYS A 24 11.14 -9.68 3.75
CA LYS A 24 10.90 -9.00 2.46
C LYS A 24 11.45 -7.57 2.42
N TYR A 25 11.43 -6.86 3.55
CA TYR A 25 11.92 -5.48 3.63
C TYR A 25 13.44 -5.37 3.55
N GLU A 26 14.18 -6.42 3.88
CA GLU A 26 15.64 -6.52 3.70
C GLU A 26 15.97 -6.97 2.28
N LEU A 27 15.30 -8.03 1.83
CA LEU A 27 15.67 -8.72 0.58
C LEU A 27 15.23 -7.97 -0.69
N ILE A 28 14.17 -7.15 -0.65
CA ILE A 28 13.72 -6.42 -1.85
C ILE A 28 14.75 -5.35 -2.25
N PRO A 29 15.22 -4.43 -1.38
CA PRO A 29 16.27 -3.49 -1.75
C PRO A 29 17.51 -4.18 -2.32
N GLU A 30 17.99 -5.27 -1.70
CA GLU A 30 19.12 -6.07 -2.19
C GLU A 30 18.85 -6.65 -3.60
N GLN A 31 17.64 -7.19 -3.81
CA GLN A 31 17.23 -7.74 -5.11
C GLN A 31 17.17 -6.68 -6.20
N LEU A 32 16.67 -5.47 -5.88
CA LEU A 32 16.61 -4.36 -6.81
C LEU A 32 18.01 -3.93 -7.27
N LEU A 33 18.95 -3.80 -6.34
CA LEU A 33 20.35 -3.49 -6.64
C LEU A 33 21.02 -4.61 -7.44
N ARG A 34 20.87 -5.87 -7.01
CA ARG A 34 21.45 -7.04 -7.69
C ARG A 34 20.95 -7.21 -9.12
N ARG A 35 19.68 -6.91 -9.39
CA ARG A 35 19.09 -6.97 -10.74
C ARG A 35 19.37 -5.71 -11.58
N ASN A 36 20.08 -4.73 -11.04
CA ASN A 36 20.33 -3.44 -11.67
C ASN A 36 19.02 -2.70 -12.08
N ILE A 37 17.94 -2.91 -11.32
CA ILE A 37 16.67 -2.19 -11.51
C ILE A 37 16.84 -0.73 -11.08
N CYS A 38 17.62 -0.50 -10.02
CA CYS A 38 17.97 0.81 -9.49
C CYS A 38 19.40 0.77 -8.93
N ASN A 39 19.89 1.89 -8.46
CA ASN A 39 21.14 2.04 -7.72
C ASN A 39 20.90 2.78 -6.40
N GLU A 40 21.94 2.92 -5.57
CA GLU A 40 21.85 3.54 -4.24
C GLU A 40 21.22 4.96 -4.26
N SER A 41 21.44 5.74 -5.32
CA SER A 41 20.91 7.10 -5.44
C SER A 41 19.39 7.18 -5.65
N ASN A 42 18.75 6.06 -5.94
CA ASN A 42 17.30 5.96 -6.03
C ASN A 42 16.65 5.94 -4.63
N PHE A 43 17.38 5.40 -3.64
CA PHE A 43 16.85 5.31 -2.27
C PHE A 43 16.99 6.63 -1.52
N PHE A 44 16.04 6.90 -0.65
CA PHE A 44 16.12 7.95 0.36
C PHE A 44 15.58 7.43 1.69
N THR A 45 16.15 7.95 2.79
CA THR A 45 15.73 7.62 4.15
C THR A 45 14.71 8.62 4.64
N PRO A 46 13.46 8.20 4.89
CA PRO A 46 12.44 9.09 5.44
C PRO A 46 12.74 9.46 6.90
N THR A 47 12.29 10.65 7.30
CA THR A 47 12.23 11.05 8.71
C THR A 47 10.96 10.49 9.38
N LYS A 48 10.69 10.84 10.63
CA LYS A 48 9.41 10.53 11.28
C LYS A 48 8.34 11.52 10.83
N VAL A 49 7.13 11.03 10.55
CA VAL A 49 5.96 11.89 10.29
C VAL A 49 5.59 12.68 11.54
N SER A 50 5.14 13.93 11.35
CA SER A 50 4.69 14.78 12.45
C SER A 50 3.35 14.30 13.02
N LYS A 51 3.10 14.56 14.32
CA LYS A 51 1.78 14.32 14.94
C LYS A 51 0.70 15.09 14.19
N SER A 52 0.96 16.33 13.77
CA SER A 52 -0.02 17.17 13.07
C SER A 52 -0.48 16.53 11.75
N ASP A 53 0.43 15.91 10.98
CA ASP A 53 0.07 15.27 9.72
C ASP A 53 -0.73 13.98 9.94
N ILE A 54 -0.42 13.23 11.01
CA ILE A 54 -1.19 12.04 11.41
C ILE A 54 -2.62 12.44 11.81
N MET A 55 -2.78 13.57 12.51
CA MET A 55 -4.09 14.04 13.01
C MET A 55 -5.07 14.44 11.91
N TYR A 56 -4.63 14.62 10.67
CA TYR A 56 -5.55 14.75 9.54
C TYR A 56 -6.35 13.45 9.28
N THR A 57 -5.86 12.32 9.78
CA THR A 57 -6.39 10.99 9.46
C THR A 57 -6.84 10.22 10.70
N HIS A 58 -6.03 10.22 11.75
CA HIS A 58 -6.26 9.42 12.96
C HIS A 58 -6.72 10.29 14.13
N ASP A 59 -7.55 9.71 14.99
CA ASP A 59 -8.02 10.36 16.21
C ASP A 59 -6.89 10.52 17.23
N GLU A 60 -6.82 11.66 17.89
CA GLU A 60 -5.77 11.97 18.87
C GLU A 60 -5.74 10.95 20.01
N HIS A 61 -6.90 10.57 20.53
CA HIS A 61 -6.97 9.58 21.61
C HIS A 61 -6.39 8.22 21.19
N TYR A 62 -6.68 7.76 19.99
CA TYR A 62 -6.11 6.53 19.44
C TYR A 62 -4.60 6.66 19.29
N TYR A 63 -4.15 7.74 18.67
CA TYR A 63 -2.73 8.01 18.48
C TYR A 63 -1.95 8.07 19.79
N ASP A 64 -2.47 8.78 20.78
CA ASP A 64 -1.82 8.89 22.10
C ASP A 64 -1.74 7.52 22.80
N ASN A 65 -2.78 6.69 22.72
CA ASN A 65 -2.74 5.31 23.22
C ASN A 65 -1.72 4.45 22.46
N LEU A 66 -1.60 4.64 21.15
CA LEU A 66 -0.63 3.93 20.33
C LEU A 66 0.81 4.27 20.73
N VAL A 67 1.16 5.55 20.80
CA VAL A 67 2.53 6.00 21.12
C VAL A 67 2.92 5.77 22.57
N ASN A 68 1.95 5.76 23.50
CA ASN A 68 2.18 5.44 24.90
C ASN A 68 2.12 3.93 25.19
N LEU A 69 1.99 3.07 24.16
CA LEU A 69 1.89 1.62 24.27
C LEU A 69 0.72 1.16 25.17
N SER A 70 -0.34 1.98 25.27
CA SER A 70 -1.48 1.79 26.18
C SER A 70 -2.75 1.26 25.48
N LEU A 71 -2.63 0.82 24.23
CA LEU A 71 -3.73 0.14 23.52
C LEU A 71 -4.26 -1.04 24.32
N VAL A 72 -5.57 -1.26 24.28
CA VAL A 72 -6.17 -2.41 24.96
C VAL A 72 -5.72 -3.74 24.35
N LYS A 73 -5.76 -4.82 25.13
CA LYS A 73 -5.27 -6.15 24.68
C LYS A 73 -5.90 -6.64 23.38
N LEU A 74 -7.14 -6.27 23.11
CA LEU A 74 -7.82 -6.64 21.86
C LEU A 74 -7.15 -5.96 20.66
N GLU A 75 -6.90 -4.67 20.75
CA GLU A 75 -6.23 -3.90 19.69
C GLU A 75 -4.80 -4.38 19.45
N GLN A 76 -4.04 -4.66 20.53
CA GLN A 76 -2.70 -5.24 20.40
C GLN A 76 -2.73 -6.60 19.65
N ARG A 77 -3.76 -7.43 19.88
CA ARG A 77 -3.94 -8.68 19.13
C ARG A 77 -4.31 -8.45 17.66
N MET A 78 -5.10 -7.41 17.37
CA MET A 78 -5.45 -7.03 16.00
C MET A 78 -4.23 -6.62 15.19
N ILE A 79 -3.30 -5.88 15.80
CA ILE A 79 -2.01 -5.50 15.16
C ILE A 79 -1.24 -6.75 14.72
N GLY A 80 -1.19 -7.79 15.56
CA GLY A 80 -0.47 -9.03 15.25
C GLY A 80 1.06 -8.93 15.40
N PHE A 81 1.60 -7.77 15.74
CA PHE A 81 3.00 -7.52 16.09
C PHE A 81 3.14 -7.22 17.58
N PRO A 82 4.30 -7.52 18.22
CA PRO A 82 4.60 -7.01 19.56
C PRO A 82 4.63 -5.48 19.54
N LEU A 83 3.76 -4.84 20.32
CA LEU A 83 3.70 -3.38 20.42
C LEU A 83 4.93 -2.89 21.21
N THR A 84 5.78 -2.11 20.57
CA THR A 84 7.05 -1.57 21.10
C THR A 84 7.33 -0.19 20.53
N ASP A 85 8.18 0.62 21.20
CA ASP A 85 8.63 1.92 20.68
C ASP A 85 9.29 1.80 19.30
N ALA A 86 10.03 0.71 19.05
CA ALA A 86 10.65 0.44 17.76
C ALA A 86 9.60 0.24 16.66
N LEU A 87 8.51 -0.49 16.96
CA LEU A 87 7.39 -0.66 16.02
C LEU A 87 6.70 0.68 15.73
N ILE A 88 6.43 1.48 16.77
CA ILE A 88 5.83 2.81 16.59
C ILE A 88 6.73 3.73 15.76
N THR A 89 8.03 3.72 16.02
CA THR A 89 9.01 4.48 15.23
C THR A 89 8.99 4.05 13.77
N ARG A 90 8.96 2.73 13.50
CA ARG A 90 8.81 2.16 12.16
C ARG A 90 7.59 2.70 11.42
N GLU A 91 6.42 2.68 12.06
CA GLU A 91 5.18 3.14 11.45
C GLU A 91 5.23 4.64 11.08
N HIS A 92 5.84 5.46 11.96
CA HIS A 92 6.04 6.88 11.67
C HIS A 92 6.96 7.11 10.46
N ILE A 93 8.04 6.32 10.33
CA ILE A 93 8.99 6.43 9.22
C ILE A 93 8.34 5.94 7.92
N ILE A 94 7.55 4.86 7.95
CA ILE A 94 6.79 4.37 6.79
C ILE A 94 5.79 5.41 6.31
N ALA A 95 4.99 5.99 7.21
CA ALA A 95 4.00 7.01 6.86
C ALA A 95 4.67 8.26 6.26
N GLN A 96 5.79 8.73 6.83
CA GLN A 96 6.56 9.83 6.25
C GLN A 96 7.15 9.46 4.89
N GLY A 97 7.60 8.23 4.72
CA GLY A 97 8.08 7.71 3.44
C GLY A 97 7.02 7.83 2.35
N THR A 98 5.77 7.49 2.67
CA THR A 98 4.65 7.62 1.74
C THR A 98 4.32 9.08 1.44
N ILE A 99 4.34 10.00 2.43
CA ILE A 99 4.19 11.45 2.19
C ILE A 99 5.32 11.97 1.26
N GLN A 100 6.57 11.66 1.55
CA GLN A 100 7.71 12.12 0.74
C GLN A 100 7.66 11.54 -0.68
N ASN A 101 7.30 10.26 -0.82
CA ASN A 101 7.04 9.67 -2.14
C ASN A 101 5.94 10.41 -2.89
N THR A 102 4.88 10.80 -2.21
CA THR A 102 3.79 11.57 -2.81
C THR A 102 4.31 12.90 -3.40
N LEU A 103 5.14 13.62 -2.65
CA LEU A 103 5.76 14.85 -3.13
C LEU A 103 6.69 14.59 -4.33
N PHE A 104 7.52 13.55 -4.28
CA PHE A 104 8.35 13.14 -5.42
C PHE A 104 7.51 12.72 -6.64
N ALA A 105 6.36 12.09 -6.44
CA ALA A 105 5.49 11.71 -7.55
C ALA A 105 4.87 12.92 -8.27
N LEU A 106 4.55 14.00 -7.55
CA LEU A 106 4.13 15.25 -8.16
C LEU A 106 5.19 15.82 -9.11
N ASP A 107 6.48 15.73 -8.74
CA ASP A 107 7.60 16.25 -9.54
C ASP A 107 8.06 15.28 -10.64
N HIS A 108 8.04 13.96 -10.33
CA HIS A 108 8.67 12.92 -11.15
C HIS A 108 7.69 11.89 -11.73
N ARG A 109 6.41 12.11 -11.56
CA ARG A 109 5.30 11.26 -12.02
C ARG A 109 5.09 9.95 -11.25
N VAL A 110 6.15 9.32 -10.75
CA VAL A 110 6.04 8.10 -9.94
C VAL A 110 7.09 8.08 -8.83
N SER A 111 6.73 7.55 -7.68
CA SER A 111 7.63 7.25 -6.57
C SER A 111 7.08 6.09 -5.73
N MET A 112 7.95 5.36 -5.03
CA MET A 112 7.58 4.09 -4.39
C MET A 112 8.12 3.98 -2.96
N ASN A 113 7.37 3.29 -2.11
CA ASN A 113 7.81 2.92 -0.76
C ASN A 113 8.08 1.41 -0.70
N ILE A 114 9.25 1.00 -0.13
CA ILE A 114 9.55 -0.42 0.17
C ILE A 114 8.63 -0.99 1.24
N ALA A 115 7.76 -0.17 1.81
CA ALA A 115 6.74 -0.56 2.78
C ALA A 115 5.42 0.14 2.47
N GLY A 116 4.59 0.33 3.48
CA GLY A 116 3.29 0.99 3.33
C GLY A 116 2.20 0.05 2.79
N GLY A 117 1.07 0.64 2.44
CA GLY A 117 -0.14 -0.11 2.15
C GLY A 117 -0.81 -0.62 3.42
N THR A 118 -0.75 0.17 4.48
CA THR A 118 -1.29 -0.17 5.80
C THR A 118 -2.80 0.11 5.89
N HIS A 119 -3.53 -0.42 4.94
CA HIS A 119 -4.92 -0.12 4.60
C HIS A 119 -5.97 -0.61 5.61
N HIS A 120 -5.57 -1.45 6.59
CA HIS A 120 -6.47 -1.91 7.66
C HIS A 120 -6.49 -1.00 8.90
N ALA A 121 -5.64 0.03 8.98
CA ALA A 121 -5.70 0.98 10.06
C ALA A 121 -6.88 1.96 9.85
N TYR A 122 -7.78 2.00 10.83
CA TYR A 122 -8.92 2.89 10.88
C TYR A 122 -8.54 4.22 11.51
N ARG A 123 -9.45 5.19 11.48
CA ARG A 123 -9.27 6.47 12.17
C ARG A 123 -8.96 6.30 13.65
N SER A 124 -9.66 5.40 14.36
CA SER A 124 -9.66 5.27 15.82
C SER A 124 -9.19 3.91 16.34
N LYS A 125 -8.69 3.01 15.48
CA LYS A 125 -8.22 1.68 15.90
C LYS A 125 -7.29 1.05 14.88
N PRO A 126 -6.40 0.13 15.30
CA PRO A 126 -5.57 -0.64 14.37
C PRO A 126 -6.37 -1.73 13.66
N GLY A 127 -5.78 -2.29 12.60
CA GLY A 127 -6.23 -3.52 11.94
C GLY A 127 -5.07 -4.50 11.74
N ALA A 128 -5.28 -5.57 10.98
CA ALA A 128 -4.28 -6.60 10.72
C ALA A 128 -2.96 -5.99 10.20
N PHE A 129 -1.89 -6.06 11.00
CA PHE A 129 -0.55 -5.54 10.73
C PHE A 129 -0.46 -4.02 10.49
N CYS A 130 -1.56 -3.27 10.65
CA CYS A 130 -1.67 -1.86 10.33
C CYS A 130 -2.02 -1.03 11.57
N MET A 131 -1.26 0.01 11.83
CA MET A 131 -1.48 0.93 12.96
C MET A 131 -1.73 2.36 12.50
N LEU A 132 -0.95 2.84 11.54
CA LEU A 132 -1.16 4.12 10.86
C LEU A 132 -1.45 3.82 9.38
N ASN A 133 -2.50 4.42 8.82
CA ASN A 133 -2.84 4.25 7.40
C ASN A 133 -2.02 5.22 6.54
N ASP A 134 -0.89 4.75 6.04
CA ASP A 134 0.10 5.58 5.36
C ASP A 134 -0.43 6.31 4.12
N GLN A 135 -1.20 5.61 3.26
CA GLN A 135 -1.78 6.23 2.07
C GLN A 135 -2.93 7.19 2.43
N ALA A 136 -3.73 6.88 3.45
CA ALA A 136 -4.76 7.80 3.92
C ALA A 136 -4.14 9.07 4.53
N ILE A 137 -3.06 8.94 5.31
CA ILE A 137 -2.31 10.10 5.84
C ILE A 137 -1.77 10.96 4.69
N ALA A 138 -1.16 10.34 3.68
CA ALA A 138 -0.61 11.05 2.53
C ALA A 138 -1.71 11.69 1.65
N ALA A 139 -2.86 11.05 1.48
CA ALA A 139 -4.01 11.60 0.76
C ALA A 139 -4.57 12.84 1.49
N ASN A 140 -4.82 12.75 2.80
CA ASN A 140 -5.24 13.88 3.60
C ASN A 140 -4.20 15.01 3.65
N TYR A 141 -2.90 14.66 3.64
CA TYR A 141 -1.82 15.63 3.53
C TYR A 141 -1.91 16.42 2.21
N LEU A 142 -2.12 15.75 1.06
CA LEU A 142 -2.30 16.41 -0.24
C LEU A 142 -3.47 17.39 -0.24
N ILE A 143 -4.65 16.94 0.22
CA ILE A 143 -5.88 17.75 0.24
C ILE A 143 -5.72 18.95 1.17
N THR A 144 -5.25 18.72 2.40
CA THR A 144 -5.10 19.78 3.42
C THR A 144 -4.11 20.86 2.98
N ASN A 145 -3.01 20.44 2.35
CA ASN A 145 -1.98 21.37 1.84
C ASN A 145 -2.29 21.91 0.43
N LYS A 146 -3.47 21.59 -0.14
CA LYS A 146 -3.93 22.06 -1.47
C LYS A 146 -3.00 21.66 -2.61
N LEU A 147 -2.33 20.51 -2.48
CA LEU A 147 -1.44 19.93 -3.50
C LEU A 147 -2.20 19.07 -4.50
N ALA A 148 -3.37 18.57 -4.12
CA ALA A 148 -4.35 17.95 -4.98
C ALA A 148 -5.76 18.34 -4.52
N LYS A 149 -6.75 18.24 -5.40
CA LYS A 149 -8.18 18.48 -5.09
C LYS A 149 -8.95 17.17 -5.01
N LYS A 150 -8.60 16.21 -5.87
CA LYS A 150 -9.24 14.90 -5.96
C LYS A 150 -8.18 13.80 -5.96
N VAL A 151 -8.26 12.90 -5.03
CA VAL A 151 -7.30 11.80 -4.86
C VAL A 151 -8.01 10.48 -5.07
N MET A 152 -7.42 9.57 -5.85
CA MET A 152 -7.93 8.20 -5.99
C MET A 152 -6.97 7.20 -5.33
N ILE A 153 -7.50 6.30 -4.50
CA ILE A 153 -6.74 5.19 -3.91
C ILE A 153 -7.19 3.90 -4.61
N ILE A 154 -6.29 3.33 -5.40
CA ILE A 154 -6.49 2.06 -6.11
C ILE A 154 -5.85 0.95 -5.26
N ASP A 155 -6.67 0.23 -4.52
CA ASP A 155 -6.25 -0.87 -3.67
C ASP A 155 -6.48 -2.20 -4.40
N LEU A 156 -5.38 -2.84 -4.81
CA LEU A 156 -5.39 -4.15 -5.47
C LEU A 156 -4.71 -5.24 -4.63
N ASP A 157 -4.61 -5.04 -3.31
CA ASP A 157 -4.31 -6.09 -2.34
C ASP A 157 -5.45 -7.14 -2.32
N VAL A 158 -5.16 -8.38 -1.95
CA VAL A 158 -6.20 -9.41 -1.86
C VAL A 158 -7.21 -9.14 -0.74
N HIS A 159 -6.82 -8.37 0.27
CA HIS A 159 -7.68 -7.94 1.36
C HIS A 159 -8.34 -6.60 1.02
N GLN A 160 -9.60 -6.43 1.40
CA GLN A 160 -10.22 -5.10 1.29
C GLN A 160 -9.52 -4.11 2.22
N GLY A 161 -9.21 -2.92 1.72
CA GLY A 161 -8.73 -1.80 2.54
C GLY A 161 -9.85 -1.20 3.40
N ASP A 162 -10.30 -1.97 4.39
CA ASP A 162 -11.43 -1.62 5.25
C ASP A 162 -11.18 -0.37 6.10
N GLY A 163 -9.94 -0.18 6.56
CA GLY A 163 -9.54 1.04 7.25
C GLY A 163 -9.60 2.26 6.33
N THR A 164 -9.05 2.13 5.12
CA THR A 164 -9.07 3.19 4.09
C THR A 164 -10.51 3.55 3.70
N ALA A 165 -11.36 2.56 3.40
CA ALA A 165 -12.77 2.75 3.09
C ALA A 165 -13.49 3.50 4.22
N SER A 166 -13.30 3.08 5.47
CA SER A 166 -13.93 3.72 6.63
C SER A 166 -13.43 5.15 6.90
N ILE A 167 -12.17 5.47 6.60
CA ILE A 167 -11.61 6.82 6.78
C ILE A 167 -12.25 7.81 5.81
N PHE A 168 -12.55 7.37 4.57
CA PHE A 168 -13.01 8.24 3.49
C PHE A 168 -14.48 8.04 3.10
N GLU A 169 -15.27 7.27 3.86
CA GLU A 169 -16.68 6.93 3.53
C GLU A 169 -17.54 8.13 3.11
N ASP A 170 -17.34 9.30 3.75
CA ASP A 170 -18.11 10.52 3.49
C ASP A 170 -17.25 11.65 2.87
N ASN A 171 -16.08 11.32 2.31
CA ASN A 171 -15.16 12.32 1.76
C ASN A 171 -15.24 12.40 0.22
N PRO A 172 -15.89 13.41 -0.37
CA PRO A 172 -16.05 13.50 -1.82
C PRO A 172 -14.74 13.81 -2.58
N ASP A 173 -13.69 14.21 -1.88
CA ASP A 173 -12.40 14.56 -2.49
C ASP A 173 -11.46 13.35 -2.61
N VAL A 174 -11.81 12.20 -1.98
CA VAL A 174 -11.01 10.98 -2.03
C VAL A 174 -11.88 9.80 -2.46
N PHE A 175 -11.58 9.25 -3.63
CA PHE A 175 -12.25 8.06 -4.15
C PHE A 175 -11.48 6.80 -3.76
N THR A 176 -12.13 5.88 -3.07
CA THR A 176 -11.57 4.60 -2.65
C THR A 176 -12.08 3.47 -3.54
N LEU A 177 -11.14 2.70 -4.12
CA LEU A 177 -11.44 1.52 -4.94
C LEU A 177 -10.72 0.31 -4.35
N SER A 178 -11.42 -0.80 -4.16
CA SER A 178 -10.83 -2.05 -3.70
C SER A 178 -11.26 -3.24 -4.56
N PHE A 179 -10.27 -3.93 -5.16
CA PHE A 179 -10.42 -5.26 -5.75
C PHE A 179 -9.86 -6.30 -4.78
N HIS A 180 -10.72 -7.09 -4.17
CA HIS A 180 -10.32 -7.99 -3.11
C HIS A 180 -10.97 -9.37 -3.24
N GLY A 181 -10.38 -10.38 -2.60
CA GLY A 181 -11.01 -11.68 -2.50
C GLY A 181 -12.27 -11.62 -1.64
N LYS A 182 -13.40 -12.00 -2.21
CA LYS A 182 -14.73 -11.91 -1.58
C LYS A 182 -14.77 -12.55 -0.19
N LYS A 183 -14.06 -13.67 0.01
CA LYS A 183 -13.98 -14.42 1.26
C LYS A 183 -12.72 -14.13 2.07
N ASN A 184 -11.84 -13.22 1.59
CA ASN A 184 -10.68 -12.80 2.35
C ASN A 184 -11.07 -11.88 3.52
N TYR A 185 -10.13 -11.68 4.45
CA TYR A 185 -10.24 -10.66 5.50
C TYR A 185 -10.43 -9.25 4.85
N PRO A 186 -11.18 -8.35 5.47
CA PRO A 186 -12.01 -8.54 6.67
C PRO A 186 -13.29 -9.33 6.35
N PHE A 187 -13.79 -10.11 7.32
CA PHE A 187 -15.04 -10.88 7.12
C PHE A 187 -16.28 -9.99 7.03
N ARG A 188 -16.25 -8.81 7.68
CA ARG A 188 -17.23 -7.75 7.51
C ARG A 188 -16.58 -6.65 6.71
N LYS A 189 -16.94 -6.54 5.44
CA LYS A 189 -16.43 -5.49 4.55
C LYS A 189 -16.95 -4.13 4.98
N GLN A 190 -16.12 -3.11 4.78
CA GLN A 190 -16.54 -1.71 4.80
C GLN A 190 -17.03 -1.32 3.39
N LYS A 191 -17.55 -0.11 3.24
CA LYS A 191 -18.02 0.40 1.96
C LYS A 191 -17.00 1.38 1.40
N SER A 192 -16.30 0.98 0.34
CA SER A 192 -15.53 1.88 -0.52
C SER A 192 -16.46 2.57 -1.53
N ASP A 193 -15.97 3.57 -2.27
CA ASP A 193 -16.73 4.12 -3.39
C ASP A 193 -16.94 3.06 -4.48
N PHE A 194 -15.96 2.17 -4.66
CA PHE A 194 -16.11 1.00 -5.51
C PHE A 194 -15.45 -0.24 -4.89
N ASP A 195 -16.25 -1.27 -4.64
CA ASP A 195 -15.79 -2.57 -4.14
C ASP A 195 -16.07 -3.68 -5.14
N LEU A 196 -15.03 -4.46 -5.50
CA LEU A 196 -15.17 -5.67 -6.31
C LEU A 196 -14.68 -6.90 -5.54
N GLY A 197 -15.62 -7.70 -5.03
CA GLY A 197 -15.35 -8.99 -4.40
C GLY A 197 -15.13 -10.09 -5.44
N LEU A 198 -13.88 -10.55 -5.61
CA LEU A 198 -13.50 -11.61 -6.54
C LEU A 198 -13.65 -12.99 -5.90
N GLU A 199 -14.05 -13.98 -6.69
CA GLU A 199 -14.20 -15.35 -6.20
C GLU A 199 -12.83 -16.02 -5.97
N ASP A 200 -12.81 -17.03 -5.10
CA ASP A 200 -11.61 -17.83 -4.84
C ASP A 200 -11.04 -18.39 -6.16
N ASN A 201 -9.71 -18.43 -6.27
CA ASN A 201 -8.98 -18.89 -7.47
C ASN A 201 -9.24 -18.08 -8.76
N THR A 202 -9.70 -16.83 -8.65
CA THR A 202 -9.78 -15.93 -9.83
C THR A 202 -8.42 -15.89 -10.55
N THR A 203 -8.43 -16.25 -11.83
CA THR A 203 -7.22 -16.34 -12.67
C THR A 203 -6.78 -15.00 -13.22
N ASP A 204 -5.57 -14.96 -13.81
CA ASP A 204 -5.00 -13.77 -14.46
C ASP A 204 -5.97 -13.14 -15.47
N ASP A 205 -6.51 -13.92 -16.40
CA ASP A 205 -7.37 -13.41 -17.47
C ASP A 205 -8.67 -12.81 -16.92
N ALA A 206 -9.29 -13.47 -15.95
CA ALA A 206 -10.52 -12.99 -15.32
C ALA A 206 -10.25 -11.69 -14.56
N TYR A 207 -9.18 -11.62 -13.78
CA TYR A 207 -8.78 -10.44 -13.03
C TYR A 207 -8.46 -9.26 -13.95
N LEU A 208 -7.57 -9.48 -14.94
CA LEU A 208 -7.13 -8.44 -15.87
C LEU A 208 -8.25 -7.91 -16.77
N LYS A 209 -9.19 -8.76 -17.15
CA LYS A 209 -10.37 -8.33 -17.91
C LYS A 209 -11.21 -7.31 -17.14
N VAL A 210 -11.51 -7.61 -15.88
CA VAL A 210 -12.31 -6.72 -15.05
C VAL A 210 -11.55 -5.43 -14.75
N LEU A 211 -10.26 -5.52 -14.39
CA LEU A 211 -9.41 -4.37 -14.11
C LEU A 211 -9.39 -3.37 -15.27
N ARG A 212 -9.17 -3.87 -16.51
CA ARG A 212 -9.08 -3.04 -17.72
C ARG A 212 -10.39 -2.35 -18.09
N ASN A 213 -11.52 -2.93 -17.72
CA ASN A 213 -12.83 -2.33 -17.96
C ASN A 213 -13.19 -1.29 -16.90
N THR A 214 -12.81 -1.55 -15.64
CA THR A 214 -13.28 -0.76 -14.51
C THR A 214 -12.43 0.50 -14.25
N ILE A 215 -11.09 0.39 -14.26
CA ILE A 215 -10.22 1.52 -13.91
C ILE A 215 -10.45 2.74 -14.81
N PRO A 216 -10.51 2.61 -16.17
CA PRO A 216 -10.73 3.76 -17.03
C PRO A 216 -12.05 4.47 -16.75
N GLU A 217 -13.15 3.72 -16.59
CA GLU A 217 -14.48 4.26 -16.33
C GLU A 217 -14.52 5.07 -15.02
N LEU A 218 -13.92 4.54 -13.96
CA LEU A 218 -13.91 5.20 -12.66
C LEU A 218 -13.01 6.45 -12.64
N VAL A 219 -11.84 6.38 -13.31
CA VAL A 219 -10.95 7.55 -13.43
C VAL A 219 -11.61 8.65 -14.27
N ASP A 220 -12.23 8.31 -15.40
CA ASP A 220 -12.93 9.28 -16.24
C ASP A 220 -14.14 9.91 -15.53
N SER A 221 -14.82 9.16 -14.66
CA SER A 221 -15.96 9.66 -13.87
C SER A 221 -15.53 10.54 -12.70
N PHE A 222 -14.45 10.17 -12.01
CA PHE A 222 -14.00 10.90 -10.80
C PHE A 222 -13.03 12.03 -11.13
N GLU A 223 -12.22 11.90 -12.19
CA GLU A 223 -11.19 12.87 -12.62
C GLU A 223 -10.18 13.22 -11.51
N PRO A 224 -9.39 12.24 -11.00
CA PRO A 224 -8.43 12.49 -9.93
C PRO A 224 -7.24 13.33 -10.40
N ASP A 225 -6.68 14.14 -9.50
CA ASP A 225 -5.42 14.86 -9.70
C ASP A 225 -4.20 14.02 -9.29
N PHE A 226 -4.41 13.01 -8.44
CA PHE A 226 -3.36 12.16 -7.87
C PHE A 226 -3.88 10.75 -7.63
N VAL A 227 -3.01 9.76 -7.84
CA VAL A 227 -3.34 8.34 -7.61
C VAL A 227 -2.39 7.71 -6.60
N PHE A 228 -2.95 7.06 -5.59
CA PHE A 228 -2.26 6.09 -4.76
C PHE A 228 -2.55 4.69 -5.28
N TYR A 229 -1.53 3.86 -5.39
CA TYR A 229 -1.65 2.47 -5.77
C TYR A 229 -1.09 1.54 -4.69
N LEU A 230 -1.93 0.67 -4.16
CA LEU A 230 -1.54 -0.39 -3.25
C LEU A 230 -1.33 -1.67 -4.05
N ALA A 231 -0.06 -2.06 -4.20
CA ALA A 231 0.40 -3.13 -5.10
C ALA A 231 0.65 -4.46 -4.36
N GLY A 232 -0.27 -4.88 -3.48
CA GLY A 232 -0.16 -6.15 -2.76
C GLY A 232 0.07 -7.34 -3.69
N VAL A 233 0.98 -8.25 -3.33
CA VAL A 233 1.27 -9.47 -4.11
C VAL A 233 0.61 -10.72 -3.52
N ASP A 234 -0.20 -10.57 -2.50
CA ASP A 234 -1.00 -11.63 -1.89
C ASP A 234 -2.19 -12.12 -2.75
N VAL A 235 -2.33 -11.56 -3.94
CA VAL A 235 -3.19 -12.07 -5.02
C VAL A 235 -2.66 -13.36 -5.65
N LEU A 236 -1.40 -13.74 -5.35
CA LEU A 236 -0.73 -14.91 -5.91
C LEU A 236 -1.35 -16.22 -5.38
N LYS A 237 -1.44 -17.22 -6.26
CA LYS A 237 -2.06 -18.53 -5.98
C LYS A 237 -1.45 -19.30 -4.81
N ASN A 238 -0.17 -19.04 -4.46
CA ASN A 238 0.53 -19.70 -3.36
C ASN A 238 0.54 -18.85 -2.08
N ASP A 239 -0.22 -17.77 -2.05
CA ASP A 239 -0.32 -16.93 -0.85
C ASP A 239 -1.05 -17.68 0.28
N LYS A 240 -0.55 -17.55 1.53
CA LYS A 240 -1.13 -18.21 2.71
C LYS A 240 -2.37 -17.52 3.25
N LEU A 241 -2.50 -16.22 2.99
CA LEU A 241 -3.59 -15.39 3.48
C LEU A 241 -4.53 -14.95 2.37
N GLY A 242 -4.06 -14.95 1.11
CA GLY A 242 -4.83 -14.69 -0.09
C GLY A 242 -5.57 -15.94 -0.60
N ARG A 243 -6.66 -15.73 -1.33
CA ARG A 243 -7.48 -16.80 -1.93
C ARG A 243 -7.65 -16.68 -3.44
N LEU A 244 -6.97 -15.72 -4.07
CA LEU A 244 -6.96 -15.58 -5.53
C LEU A 244 -5.98 -16.55 -6.18
N GLY A 245 -6.06 -16.68 -7.50
CA GLY A 245 -5.28 -17.66 -8.27
C GLY A 245 -4.32 -17.04 -9.27
N MET A 246 -3.84 -15.82 -9.02
CA MET A 246 -2.96 -15.14 -9.97
C MET A 246 -1.56 -15.74 -10.02
N SER A 247 -0.95 -15.69 -11.20
CA SER A 247 0.47 -15.97 -11.38
C SER A 247 1.32 -14.70 -11.11
N ILE A 248 2.64 -14.88 -10.94
CA ILE A 248 3.58 -13.74 -10.85
C ILE A 248 3.51 -12.89 -12.13
N GLU A 249 3.39 -13.52 -13.29
CA GLU A 249 3.25 -12.82 -14.56
C GLU A 249 1.91 -12.06 -14.67
N GLY A 250 0.81 -12.64 -14.18
CA GLY A 250 -0.49 -11.97 -14.09
C GLY A 250 -0.43 -10.74 -13.18
N CYS A 251 0.22 -10.88 -12.01
CA CYS A 251 0.47 -9.77 -11.09
C CYS A 251 1.30 -8.67 -11.77
N LYS A 252 2.38 -9.03 -12.49
CA LYS A 252 3.19 -8.07 -13.27
C LYS A 252 2.35 -7.36 -14.35
N LYS A 253 1.46 -8.05 -15.05
CA LYS A 253 0.55 -7.44 -16.03
C LYS A 253 -0.47 -6.51 -15.41
N ARG A 254 -0.96 -6.81 -14.18
CA ARG A 254 -1.80 -5.93 -13.38
C ARG A 254 -1.10 -4.60 -13.11
N ASP A 255 0.11 -4.65 -12.58
CA ASP A 255 0.91 -3.49 -12.22
C ASP A 255 1.26 -2.66 -13.47
N ARG A 256 1.67 -3.32 -14.56
CA ARG A 256 1.92 -2.66 -15.85
C ARG A 256 0.72 -1.87 -16.33
N PHE A 257 -0.46 -2.47 -16.28
CA PHE A 257 -1.68 -1.79 -16.72
C PHE A 257 -1.96 -0.52 -15.91
N VAL A 258 -1.88 -0.57 -14.58
CA VAL A 258 -2.12 0.60 -13.72
C VAL A 258 -1.10 1.70 -14.01
N MET A 259 0.18 1.35 -14.09
CA MET A 259 1.26 2.32 -14.33
C MET A 259 1.18 2.96 -15.71
N GLU A 260 0.99 2.17 -16.78
CA GLU A 260 0.83 2.68 -18.15
C GLU A 260 -0.40 3.56 -18.28
N PHE A 261 -1.50 3.19 -17.62
CA PHE A 261 -2.73 3.98 -17.59
C PHE A 261 -2.49 5.34 -16.90
N CYS A 262 -1.86 5.36 -15.72
CA CYS A 262 -1.52 6.62 -15.04
C CYS A 262 -0.56 7.47 -15.85
N LYS A 263 0.50 6.88 -16.45
CA LYS A 263 1.43 7.60 -17.34
C LYS A 263 0.72 8.24 -18.52
N LYS A 264 -0.14 7.46 -19.22
CA LYS A 264 -0.90 7.95 -20.40
C LYS A 264 -1.82 9.13 -20.06
N ASN A 265 -2.42 9.12 -18.86
CA ASN A 265 -3.35 10.14 -18.41
C ASN A 265 -2.66 11.27 -17.60
N ASN A 266 -1.32 11.30 -17.56
CA ASN A 266 -0.53 12.29 -16.80
C ASN A 266 -0.87 12.33 -15.30
N LEU A 267 -1.33 11.25 -14.71
CA LEU A 267 -1.64 11.13 -13.29
C LEU A 267 -0.37 10.84 -12.47
N PRO A 268 0.01 11.70 -11.53
CA PRO A 268 1.05 11.35 -10.56
C PRO A 268 0.67 10.13 -9.76
N LEU A 269 1.64 9.24 -9.50
CA LEU A 269 1.39 7.92 -8.93
C LEU A 269 2.35 7.63 -7.76
N GLN A 270 1.80 7.47 -6.56
CA GLN A 270 2.53 6.89 -5.42
C GLN A 270 2.20 5.40 -5.32
N ILE A 271 3.21 4.54 -5.15
CA ILE A 271 3.02 3.10 -5.03
C ILE A 271 3.54 2.61 -3.67
N SER A 272 2.67 1.96 -2.90
CA SER A 272 3.02 1.21 -1.68
C SER A 272 3.00 -0.30 -1.94
N MET A 273 3.88 -1.05 -1.27
CA MET A 273 4.02 -2.48 -1.52
C MET A 273 2.80 -3.32 -1.13
N GLY A 274 2.18 -3.04 0.02
CA GLY A 274 1.07 -3.86 0.52
C GLY A 274 1.44 -5.26 0.99
N GLY A 275 0.47 -6.17 0.93
CA GLY A 275 0.58 -7.56 1.36
C GLY A 275 1.44 -8.44 0.47
N GLY A 276 1.68 -9.66 0.94
CA GLY A 276 2.44 -10.69 0.27
C GLY A 276 2.93 -11.70 1.31
N TYR A 277 2.32 -12.89 1.31
CA TYR A 277 2.49 -13.92 2.34
C TYR A 277 2.67 -15.31 1.73
N SER A 278 3.16 -15.40 0.49
CA SER A 278 3.35 -16.69 -0.20
C SER A 278 4.13 -17.69 0.66
N VAL A 279 3.86 -18.96 0.44
CA VAL A 279 4.63 -20.06 1.06
C VAL A 279 6.12 -19.95 0.73
N TYR A 280 6.43 -19.43 -0.45
CA TYR A 280 7.79 -19.24 -0.92
C TYR A 280 8.19 -17.76 -0.89
N LEU A 281 9.10 -17.40 0.02
CA LEU A 281 9.59 -16.03 0.16
C LEU A 281 10.10 -15.46 -1.17
N LYS A 282 10.74 -16.30 -2.00
CA LYS A 282 11.21 -15.92 -3.33
C LYS A 282 10.10 -15.36 -4.23
N GLU A 283 8.90 -15.92 -4.19
CA GLU A 283 7.77 -15.42 -4.99
C GLU A 283 7.36 -14.01 -4.56
N ILE A 284 7.38 -13.74 -3.25
CA ILE A 284 7.08 -12.41 -2.69
C ILE A 284 8.12 -11.39 -3.19
N ILE A 285 9.41 -11.76 -3.09
CA ILE A 285 10.51 -10.89 -3.50
C ILE A 285 10.47 -10.63 -5.01
N ASP A 286 10.30 -11.66 -5.82
CA ASP A 286 10.25 -11.54 -7.28
C ASP A 286 9.05 -10.69 -7.74
N ALA A 287 7.86 -10.94 -7.17
CA ALA A 287 6.66 -10.21 -7.54
C ALA A 287 6.75 -8.71 -7.18
N HIS A 288 7.15 -8.37 -5.95
CA HIS A 288 7.37 -6.97 -5.59
C HIS A 288 8.50 -6.32 -6.40
N SER A 289 9.63 -7.02 -6.63
CA SER A 289 10.72 -6.48 -7.46
C SER A 289 10.26 -6.16 -8.89
N ASN A 290 9.35 -6.95 -9.45
CA ASN A 290 8.76 -6.67 -10.77
C ASN A 290 7.96 -5.36 -10.79
N THR A 291 7.29 -4.99 -9.69
CA THR A 291 6.58 -3.71 -9.57
C THR A 291 7.55 -2.53 -9.69
N PHE A 292 8.71 -2.60 -8.99
CA PHE A 292 9.76 -1.58 -9.08
C PHE A 292 10.41 -1.54 -10.47
N GLU A 293 10.68 -2.71 -11.07
CA GLU A 293 11.21 -2.82 -12.43
C GLU A 293 10.31 -2.13 -13.45
N LEU A 294 9.00 -2.37 -13.36
CA LEU A 294 8.01 -1.73 -14.22
C LEU A 294 7.96 -0.20 -14.05
N ALA A 295 8.03 0.30 -12.82
CA ALA A 295 8.07 1.74 -12.58
C ALA A 295 9.29 2.38 -13.22
N GLN A 296 10.47 1.75 -13.10
CA GLN A 296 11.69 2.21 -13.75
C GLN A 296 11.57 2.16 -15.28
N GLU A 297 11.10 1.02 -15.83
CA GLU A 297 10.93 0.80 -17.26
C GLU A 297 9.94 1.82 -17.89
N ILE A 298 8.77 1.98 -17.26
CA ILE A 298 7.67 2.75 -17.84
C ILE A 298 7.94 4.25 -17.74
N PHE A 299 8.49 4.75 -16.64
CA PHE A 299 8.56 6.18 -16.40
C PHE A 299 9.93 6.82 -16.69
N PHE A 300 11.01 6.02 -16.71
CA PHE A 300 12.38 6.58 -16.78
C PHE A 300 13.28 6.01 -17.89
N ASN A 301 12.77 5.03 -18.68
CA ASN A 301 13.49 4.47 -19.84
C ASN A 301 12.86 4.88 -21.19
#